data_c7cc1abee41c5f6ea676facb3c4656fa
#
_entry.id   c7cc1abee41c5f6ea676facb3c4656fa
#
_cell.length_a   1.000
_cell.length_b   1.000
_cell.length_c   1.000
_cell.angle_alpha   90.00
_cell.angle_beta   90.00
_cell.angle_gamma   90.00
#
_symmetry.space_group_name_H-M   'P 1'
#
loop_
_entity.id
_entity.type
_entity.pdbx_description
1 polymer ?
#
loop_
_entity_poly.entity_id
_entity_poly.type
_entity_poly.pdbx_seq_one_letter_code
_entity_poly.pdbx_strand_id
1 'polypeptide(L)'
;MMNWKKTALAGMIAVTAAILIAGCGSQSQKQDSQKMPDKIVIGLDDNFPPMGFRDESGKLIGFDIDLANEAAKRMGVKVEFKPIDWDSKEAALKSKKVDMLWNGLTITDSRKKQIAFSKPYMKNAQILIVRADSSIQTKDDLKGKVIGTQEGSSSVDALDKDQGFKNSLQDVKLYGDFVAALMDLEVGRTDGVLVDSVVGRYYMTKKEGKFRVLAGSMGDEEFGVGMRQDDTVLVNKLNSVLKEMSADGTMKKLSEKWFKTDITIPVQ
;
A
#
# COMPACT_ATOMS: atom_id res chain seq x y z
N MET A 1 -53.74 -31.94 69.02
CA MET A 1 -54.52 -33.18 68.79
C MET A 1 -53.92 -33.87 67.59
N MET A 2 -53.05 -34.84 67.92
CA MET A 2 -53.39 -36.25 67.74
C MET A 2 -53.43 -36.67 66.28
N ASN A 3 -52.46 -37.35 65.89
CA ASN A 3 -52.08 -38.78 65.85
C ASN A 3 -52.01 -39.28 64.43
N TRP A 4 -50.90 -39.86 64.08
CA TRP A 4 -50.51 -41.29 64.06
C TRP A 4 -51.03 -42.03 62.81
N LYS A 5 -50.28 -42.75 62.06
CA LYS A 5 -49.35 -43.89 62.15
C LYS A 5 -48.84 -44.22 60.72
N LYS A 6 -47.56 -44.46 60.60
CA LYS A 6 -46.92 -45.76 60.31
C LYS A 6 -47.59 -46.64 59.23
N THR A 7 -46.83 -46.95 58.19
CA THR A 7 -46.28 -48.28 57.99
C THR A 7 -45.31 -48.32 56.78
N ALA A 8 -44.30 -49.09 57.06
CA ALA A 8 -43.19 -49.47 56.17
C ALA A 8 -43.64 -50.52 55.16
N LEU A 9 -42.92 -50.68 54.06
CA LEU A 9 -42.19 -51.90 53.71
C LEU A 9 -41.60 -51.82 52.26
N ALA A 10 -40.29 -52.03 52.23
CA ALA A 10 -39.57 -52.92 51.40
C ALA A 10 -39.58 -52.67 49.83
N GLY A 11 -38.51 -52.29 49.29
CA GLY A 11 -37.60 -53.18 48.55
C GLY A 11 -37.68 -53.08 47.04
N MET A 12 -36.71 -52.51 46.44
CA MET A 12 -35.96 -53.20 45.40
C MET A 12 -34.88 -52.31 44.83
N ILE A 13 -33.64 -52.79 44.95
CA ILE A 13 -32.43 -52.22 44.42
C ILE A 13 -32.47 -52.40 42.89
N ALA A 14 -32.38 -51.27 42.17
CA ALA A 14 -31.96 -51.30 40.73
C ALA A 14 -30.80 -50.36 40.60
N VAL A 15 -29.59 -50.94 40.53
CA VAL A 15 -28.36 -50.27 40.19
C VAL A 15 -28.42 -49.96 38.68
N THR A 16 -28.61 -48.72 38.33
CA THR A 16 -28.40 -48.25 36.97
C THR A 16 -27.12 -47.41 36.94
N ALA A 17 -26.07 -48.00 36.40
CA ALA A 17 -24.80 -47.34 36.15
C ALA A 17 -25.00 -46.20 35.15
N ALA A 18 -24.95 -44.96 35.65
CA ALA A 18 -24.85 -43.78 34.78
C ALA A 18 -23.41 -43.63 34.29
N ILE A 19 -23.19 -44.00 33.03
CA ILE A 19 -21.96 -43.77 32.30
C ILE A 19 -21.92 -42.25 32.03
N LEU A 20 -21.10 -41.52 32.79
CA LEU A 20 -20.71 -40.16 32.50
C LEU A 20 -19.76 -40.19 31.29
N ILE A 21 -20.28 -40.03 30.07
CA ILE A 21 -19.51 -39.69 28.90
C ILE A 21 -19.13 -38.23 29.06
N ALA A 22 -17.94 -38.00 29.62
CA ALA A 22 -17.26 -36.70 29.51
C ALA A 22 -16.92 -36.48 28.05
N GLY A 23 -17.85 -35.91 27.30
CA GLY A 23 -17.59 -35.39 25.94
C GLY A 23 -16.64 -34.21 26.08
N CYS A 24 -15.32 -34.44 25.89
CA CYS A 24 -14.40 -33.42 25.52
C CYS A 24 -14.84 -32.86 24.17
N GLY A 25 -15.72 -31.87 24.20
CA GLY A 25 -15.99 -31.02 23.05
C GLY A 25 -14.73 -30.23 22.73
N SER A 26 -13.85 -30.80 21.92
CA SER A 26 -12.89 -30.00 21.17
C SER A 26 -13.70 -29.00 20.34
N GLN A 27 -13.80 -27.78 20.86
CA GLN A 27 -14.14 -26.64 20.04
C GLN A 27 -13.02 -26.52 18.98
N SER A 28 -13.17 -27.25 17.87
CA SER A 28 -12.54 -26.88 16.63
C SER A 28 -13.02 -25.47 16.35
N GLN A 29 -12.21 -24.46 16.68
CA GLN A 29 -12.33 -23.17 16.05
C GLN A 29 -12.36 -23.48 14.54
N LYS A 30 -13.54 -23.37 13.95
CA LYS A 30 -13.68 -23.24 12.51
C LYS A 30 -12.83 -22.04 12.16
N GLN A 31 -11.60 -22.32 11.76
CA GLN A 31 -10.79 -21.41 10.98
C GLN A 31 -11.61 -21.22 9.71
N ASP A 32 -12.35 -20.11 9.68
CA ASP A 32 -13.09 -19.68 8.51
C ASP A 32 -12.01 -19.48 7.46
N SER A 33 -11.79 -20.51 6.62
CA SER A 33 -10.84 -20.44 5.53
C SER A 33 -11.45 -19.45 4.55
N GLN A 34 -11.05 -18.17 4.70
CA GLN A 34 -11.47 -17.12 3.79
C GLN A 34 -11.16 -17.60 2.37
N LYS A 35 -12.22 -17.87 1.62
CA LYS A 35 -12.09 -18.26 0.21
C LYS A 35 -11.56 -17.05 -0.56
N MET A 36 -10.64 -17.25 -1.47
CA MET A 36 -10.22 -16.21 -2.40
C MET A 36 -11.44 -15.62 -3.11
N PRO A 37 -11.56 -14.29 -3.19
CA PRO A 37 -12.65 -13.64 -3.90
C PRO A 37 -12.51 -13.90 -5.42
N ASP A 38 -13.64 -13.95 -6.12
CA ASP A 38 -13.64 -14.10 -7.59
C ASP A 38 -13.16 -12.82 -8.30
N LYS A 39 -13.27 -11.67 -7.61
CA LYS A 39 -12.85 -10.34 -8.08
C LYS A 39 -12.18 -9.56 -6.95
N ILE A 40 -11.11 -8.84 -7.28
CA ILE A 40 -10.38 -7.95 -6.38
C ILE A 40 -10.50 -6.52 -6.91
N VAL A 41 -10.84 -5.58 -6.04
CA VAL A 41 -10.87 -4.15 -6.34
C VAL A 41 -9.58 -3.50 -5.83
N ILE A 42 -8.79 -2.94 -6.75
CA ILE A 42 -7.53 -2.27 -6.44
C ILE A 42 -7.73 -0.75 -6.43
N GLY A 43 -7.49 -0.12 -5.29
CA GLY A 43 -7.47 1.33 -5.13
C GLY A 43 -6.12 1.91 -5.56
N LEU A 44 -6.16 3.00 -6.32
CA LEU A 44 -4.98 3.69 -6.84
C LEU A 44 -5.24 5.19 -7.05
N ASP A 45 -4.16 5.95 -7.12
CA ASP A 45 -4.14 7.29 -7.73
C ASP A 45 -3.88 7.10 -9.23
N ASP A 46 -4.83 7.48 -10.09
CA ASP A 46 -4.72 7.29 -11.54
C ASP A 46 -3.95 8.43 -12.25
N ASN A 47 -3.19 9.21 -11.47
CA ASN A 47 -2.25 10.23 -11.94
C ASN A 47 -0.85 10.09 -11.30
N PHE A 48 -0.37 8.85 -11.15
CA PHE A 48 0.93 8.51 -10.53
C PHE A 48 1.86 7.77 -11.53
N PRO A 49 2.33 8.45 -12.61
CA PRO A 49 3.18 7.82 -13.61
C PRO A 49 4.60 7.53 -13.07
N PRO A 50 5.26 6.43 -13.50
CA PRO A 50 4.78 5.42 -14.44
C PRO A 50 4.12 4.21 -13.76
N MET A 51 3.73 4.30 -12.47
CA MET A 51 3.17 3.17 -11.72
C MET A 51 1.72 2.88 -12.11
N GLY A 52 0.83 3.89 -12.05
CA GLY A 52 -0.55 3.81 -12.51
C GLY A 52 -1.03 5.20 -12.93
N PHE A 53 -1.40 5.35 -14.18
CA PHE A 53 -1.83 6.64 -14.73
C PHE A 53 -2.66 6.47 -15.99
N ARG A 54 -3.35 7.54 -16.41
CA ARG A 54 -4.08 7.55 -17.67
C ARG A 54 -3.21 8.10 -18.79
N ASP A 55 -3.20 7.36 -19.91
CA ASP A 55 -2.58 7.85 -21.15
C ASP A 55 -3.46 8.90 -21.85
N GLU A 56 -3.01 9.43 -22.97
CA GLU A 56 -3.73 10.44 -23.76
C GLU A 56 -5.12 9.98 -24.25
N SER A 57 -5.35 8.67 -24.35
CA SER A 57 -6.65 8.08 -24.69
C SER A 57 -7.58 7.90 -23.48
N GLY A 58 -7.09 8.21 -22.27
CA GLY A 58 -7.78 7.98 -21.01
C GLY A 58 -7.68 6.55 -20.47
N LYS A 59 -6.92 5.67 -21.15
CA LYS A 59 -6.70 4.29 -20.72
C LYS A 59 -5.76 4.26 -19.52
N LEU A 60 -6.13 3.49 -18.50
CA LEU A 60 -5.28 3.24 -17.34
C LEU A 60 -4.14 2.29 -17.71
N ILE A 61 -2.91 2.74 -17.52
CA ILE A 61 -1.67 2.04 -17.84
C ILE A 61 -0.65 2.25 -16.71
N GLY A 62 0.43 1.48 -16.70
CA GLY A 62 1.54 1.67 -15.76
C GLY A 62 2.17 0.34 -15.34
N PHE A 63 3.31 0.47 -14.64
CA PHE A 63 4.04 -0.69 -14.13
C PHE A 63 3.17 -1.51 -13.16
N ASP A 64 2.55 -0.86 -12.18
CA ASP A 64 1.71 -1.55 -11.19
C ASP A 64 0.41 -2.08 -11.81
N ILE A 65 -0.10 -1.43 -12.86
CA ILE A 65 -1.25 -1.93 -13.62
C ILE A 65 -0.92 -3.24 -14.33
N ASP A 66 0.23 -3.29 -14.99
CA ASP A 66 0.69 -4.52 -15.67
C ASP A 66 1.01 -5.62 -14.65
N LEU A 67 1.68 -5.27 -13.55
CA LEU A 67 2.05 -6.21 -12.48
C LEU A 67 0.80 -6.80 -11.81
N ALA A 68 -0.20 -5.98 -11.51
CA ALA A 68 -1.46 -6.39 -10.88
C ALA A 68 -2.29 -7.27 -11.82
N ASN A 69 -2.35 -6.95 -13.12
CA ASN A 69 -3.06 -7.78 -14.10
C ASN A 69 -2.43 -9.17 -14.22
N GLU A 70 -1.10 -9.27 -14.29
CA GLU A 70 -0.41 -10.55 -14.35
C GLU A 70 -0.57 -11.35 -13.05
N ALA A 71 -0.49 -10.67 -11.89
CA ALA A 71 -0.72 -11.30 -10.59
C ALA A 71 -2.16 -11.85 -10.49
N ALA A 72 -3.16 -11.06 -10.87
CA ALA A 72 -4.56 -11.48 -10.87
C ALA A 72 -4.81 -12.70 -11.76
N LYS A 73 -4.20 -12.72 -12.95
CA LYS A 73 -4.25 -13.88 -13.87
C LYS A 73 -3.69 -15.12 -13.21
N ARG A 74 -2.54 -15.05 -12.53
CA ARG A 74 -1.93 -16.19 -11.81
C ARG A 74 -2.72 -16.61 -10.58
N MET A 75 -3.39 -15.68 -9.93
CA MET A 75 -4.29 -15.97 -8.81
C MET A 75 -5.62 -16.59 -9.26
N GLY A 76 -5.98 -16.50 -10.55
CA GLY A 76 -7.26 -16.96 -11.09
C GLY A 76 -8.43 -16.05 -10.70
N VAL A 77 -8.20 -14.75 -10.49
CA VAL A 77 -9.21 -13.77 -10.09
C VAL A 77 -9.34 -12.65 -11.12
N LYS A 78 -10.49 -11.99 -11.13
CA LYS A 78 -10.67 -10.75 -11.90
C LYS A 78 -10.14 -9.57 -11.12
N VAL A 79 -9.64 -8.53 -11.80
CA VAL A 79 -9.23 -7.28 -11.19
C VAL A 79 -10.10 -6.13 -11.71
N GLU A 80 -10.44 -5.23 -10.80
CA GLU A 80 -11.06 -3.94 -11.09
C GLU A 80 -10.18 -2.84 -10.48
N PHE A 81 -9.79 -1.86 -11.28
CA PHE A 81 -9.03 -0.71 -10.81
C PHE A 81 -10.00 0.43 -10.49
N LYS A 82 -9.85 1.00 -9.30
CA LYS A 82 -10.72 2.06 -8.80
C LYS A 82 -9.90 3.26 -8.35
N PRO A 83 -9.99 4.39 -9.07
CA PRO A 83 -9.38 5.62 -8.61
C PRO A 83 -9.96 6.04 -7.25
N ILE A 84 -9.08 6.47 -6.36
CA ILE A 84 -9.41 6.97 -5.03
C ILE A 84 -8.55 8.19 -4.71
N ASP A 85 -9.05 9.05 -3.82
CA ASP A 85 -8.24 10.10 -3.23
C ASP A 85 -7.14 9.47 -2.35
N TRP A 86 -5.88 9.77 -2.67
CA TRP A 86 -4.74 9.09 -2.04
C TRP A 86 -4.63 9.37 -0.55
N ASP A 87 -5.05 10.53 -0.10
CA ASP A 87 -5.09 10.88 1.31
C ASP A 87 -6.04 9.97 2.12
N SER A 88 -7.12 9.51 1.50
CA SER A 88 -8.14 8.66 2.15
C SER A 88 -7.96 7.14 1.91
N LYS A 89 -6.83 6.69 1.36
CA LYS A 89 -6.60 5.31 0.91
C LYS A 89 -6.80 4.25 2.00
N GLU A 90 -6.28 4.49 3.21
CA GLU A 90 -6.45 3.53 4.33
C GLU A 90 -7.93 3.42 4.76
N ALA A 91 -8.67 4.53 4.72
CA ALA A 91 -10.11 4.53 5.01
C ALA A 91 -10.89 3.78 3.92
N ALA A 92 -10.52 3.94 2.64
CA ALA A 92 -11.12 3.19 1.54
C ALA A 92 -10.90 1.67 1.68
N LEU A 93 -9.71 1.25 2.13
CA LEU A 93 -9.37 -0.15 2.39
C LEU A 93 -10.15 -0.70 3.59
N LYS A 94 -10.17 0.03 4.72
CA LYS A 94 -10.89 -0.37 5.94
C LYS A 94 -12.40 -0.48 5.74
N SER A 95 -12.98 0.43 4.95
CA SER A 95 -14.42 0.41 4.61
C SER A 95 -14.79 -0.61 3.53
N LYS A 96 -13.84 -1.41 3.05
CA LYS A 96 -14.02 -2.40 1.97
C LYS A 96 -14.48 -1.77 0.64
N LYS A 97 -14.24 -0.47 0.45
CA LYS A 97 -14.45 0.21 -0.83
C LYS A 97 -13.47 -0.31 -1.88
N VAL A 98 -12.29 -0.76 -1.43
CA VAL A 98 -11.26 -1.46 -2.19
C VAL A 98 -10.72 -2.63 -1.37
N ASP A 99 -10.07 -3.62 -2.03
CA ASP A 99 -9.50 -4.79 -1.40
C ASP A 99 -7.98 -4.71 -1.27
N MET A 100 -7.36 -3.96 -2.16
CA MET A 100 -5.92 -3.69 -2.16
C MET A 100 -5.65 -2.22 -2.46
N LEU A 101 -4.51 -1.74 -1.98
CA LEU A 101 -3.89 -0.48 -2.39
C LEU A 101 -2.62 -0.83 -3.17
N TRP A 102 -2.60 -0.55 -4.47
CA TRP A 102 -1.47 -0.92 -5.32
C TRP A 102 -1.15 0.19 -6.31
N ASN A 103 -0.24 1.08 -5.95
CA ASN A 103 0.20 2.22 -6.75
C ASN A 103 1.46 2.87 -6.18
N GLY A 104 2.58 2.14 -6.16
CA GLY A 104 3.81 2.64 -5.53
C GLY A 104 3.61 2.95 -4.04
N LEU A 105 2.89 2.07 -3.33
CA LEU A 105 2.60 2.31 -1.91
C LEU A 105 3.82 2.01 -1.05
N THR A 106 4.44 3.05 -0.51
CA THR A 106 5.59 2.92 0.41
C THR A 106 5.20 2.21 1.69
N ILE A 107 6.01 1.22 2.05
CA ILE A 107 5.93 0.48 3.30
C ILE A 107 6.51 1.36 4.41
N THR A 108 5.66 1.96 5.25
CA THR A 108 6.08 2.76 6.42
C THR A 108 5.64 2.11 7.73
N ASP A 109 6.33 2.43 8.83
CA ASP A 109 5.97 1.89 10.15
C ASP A 109 4.61 2.40 10.65
N SER A 110 4.20 3.60 10.23
CA SER A 110 2.87 4.13 10.52
C SER A 110 1.78 3.34 9.80
N ARG A 111 1.99 3.01 8.52
CA ARG A 111 1.06 2.23 7.71
C ARG A 111 0.99 0.77 8.15
N LYS A 112 2.12 0.13 8.52
CA LYS A 112 2.15 -1.24 9.07
C LYS A 112 1.27 -1.43 10.30
N LYS A 113 1.07 -0.38 11.09
CA LYS A 113 0.15 -0.42 12.25
C LYS A 113 -1.32 -0.46 11.85
N GLN A 114 -1.65 -0.08 10.63
CA GLN A 114 -3.01 0.10 10.16
C GLN A 114 -3.45 -0.93 9.12
N ILE A 115 -2.51 -1.39 8.28
CA ILE A 115 -2.75 -2.29 7.15
C ILE A 115 -1.66 -3.37 7.09
N ALA A 116 -1.98 -4.50 6.45
CA ALA A 116 -1.01 -5.51 6.08
C ALA A 116 -0.35 -5.14 4.75
N PHE A 117 0.87 -5.60 4.54
CA PHE A 117 1.62 -5.41 3.31
C PHE A 117 2.01 -6.75 2.67
N SER A 118 2.10 -6.76 1.36
CA SER A 118 2.88 -7.79 0.67
C SER A 118 4.35 -7.69 1.04
N LYS A 119 5.14 -8.68 0.63
CA LYS A 119 6.59 -8.52 0.52
C LYS A 119 6.90 -7.32 -0.39
N PRO A 120 8.00 -6.57 -0.12
CA PRO A 120 8.39 -5.47 -1.00
C PRO A 120 8.77 -5.98 -2.38
N TYR A 121 8.43 -5.20 -3.41
CA TYR A 121 8.68 -5.59 -4.80
C TYR A 121 9.57 -4.59 -5.57
N MET A 122 9.75 -3.37 -5.07
CA MET A 122 10.52 -2.32 -5.76
C MET A 122 11.15 -1.36 -4.76
N LYS A 123 12.34 -0.83 -5.09
CA LYS A 123 12.99 0.26 -4.38
C LYS A 123 12.49 1.61 -4.85
N ASN A 124 12.44 2.56 -3.94
CA ASN A 124 12.16 3.97 -4.18
C ASN A 124 13.01 4.86 -3.28
N ALA A 125 12.98 6.14 -3.50
CA ALA A 125 13.53 7.15 -2.61
C ALA A 125 12.73 8.45 -2.74
N GLN A 126 12.68 9.22 -1.67
CA GLN A 126 12.13 10.58 -1.72
C GLN A 126 13.20 11.54 -2.22
N ILE A 127 12.93 12.24 -3.33
CA ILE A 127 13.87 13.19 -3.95
C ILE A 127 13.28 14.59 -4.02
N LEU A 128 14.17 15.58 -3.92
CA LEU A 128 13.83 16.99 -4.15
C LEU A 128 14.12 17.35 -5.60
N ILE A 129 13.12 17.89 -6.29
CA ILE A 129 13.21 18.39 -7.66
C ILE A 129 13.01 19.89 -7.67
N VAL A 130 13.82 20.59 -8.41
CA VAL A 130 13.72 22.02 -8.66
C VAL A 130 13.75 22.32 -10.16
N ARG A 131 13.35 23.51 -10.58
CA ARG A 131 13.54 23.94 -11.98
C ARG A 131 15.02 23.96 -12.35
N ALA A 132 15.34 23.61 -13.58
CA ALA A 132 16.72 23.57 -14.07
C ALA A 132 17.40 24.94 -14.05
N ASP A 133 16.64 26.03 -14.26
CA ASP A 133 17.08 27.42 -14.23
C ASP A 133 17.13 28.05 -12.83
N SER A 134 16.73 27.30 -11.80
CA SER A 134 16.75 27.76 -10.41
C SER A 134 18.18 27.94 -9.88
N SER A 135 18.41 28.94 -9.04
CA SER A 135 19.66 29.12 -8.29
C SER A 135 19.83 28.12 -7.12
N ILE A 136 18.78 27.37 -6.75
CA ILE A 136 18.77 26.41 -5.64
C ILE A 136 19.65 25.21 -6.06
N GLN A 137 20.76 24.96 -5.37
CA GLN A 137 21.69 23.85 -5.68
C GLN A 137 21.62 22.71 -4.66
N THR A 138 21.23 23.01 -3.45
CA THR A 138 21.21 22.09 -2.30
C THR A 138 19.87 22.15 -1.59
N LYS A 139 19.61 21.18 -0.71
CA LYS A 139 18.45 21.20 0.19
C LYS A 139 18.44 22.44 1.09
N ASP A 140 19.62 22.91 1.51
CA ASP A 140 19.72 24.08 2.37
C ASP A 140 19.28 25.38 1.70
N ASP A 141 19.41 25.50 0.36
CA ASP A 141 18.94 26.65 -0.40
C ASP A 141 17.40 26.73 -0.47
N LEU A 142 16.70 25.69 -0.04
CA LEU A 142 15.24 25.71 0.10
C LEU A 142 14.74 26.35 1.39
N LYS A 143 15.63 26.76 2.31
CA LYS A 143 15.23 27.50 3.52
C LYS A 143 14.53 28.81 3.15
N GLY A 144 13.37 29.06 3.78
CA GLY A 144 12.52 30.21 3.46
C GLY A 144 11.82 30.13 2.10
N LYS A 145 11.80 28.98 1.45
CA LYS A 145 11.16 28.69 0.17
C LYS A 145 9.89 27.87 0.34
N VAL A 146 9.09 27.80 -0.72
CA VAL A 146 7.87 27.02 -0.79
C VAL A 146 8.13 25.74 -1.57
N ILE A 147 7.83 24.59 -0.98
CA ILE A 147 7.86 23.32 -1.72
C ILE A 147 6.47 22.72 -1.85
N GLY A 148 6.27 21.87 -2.88
CA GLY A 148 5.07 21.09 -3.08
C GLY A 148 5.30 19.61 -2.79
N THR A 149 4.24 18.90 -2.41
CA THR A 149 4.20 17.44 -2.35
C THR A 149 2.77 16.92 -2.41
N GLN A 150 2.57 15.62 -2.60
CA GLN A 150 1.24 15.01 -2.56
C GLN A 150 0.78 14.79 -1.11
N GLU A 151 -0.47 15.16 -0.82
CA GLU A 151 -1.13 14.89 0.46
C GLU A 151 -1.26 13.37 0.71
N GLY A 152 -1.07 12.93 1.95
CA GLY A 152 -1.14 11.50 2.31
C GLY A 152 -0.02 10.63 1.74
N SER A 153 0.98 11.21 1.03
CA SER A 153 2.15 10.48 0.53
C SER A 153 3.22 10.24 1.61
N SER A 154 4.17 9.37 1.34
CA SER A 154 5.36 9.17 2.19
C SER A 154 6.32 10.36 2.16
N SER A 155 6.19 11.26 1.19
CA SER A 155 6.92 12.53 1.18
C SER A 155 6.56 13.40 2.39
N VAL A 156 5.29 13.41 2.82
CA VAL A 156 4.88 14.10 4.05
C VAL A 156 5.54 13.45 5.26
N ASP A 157 5.55 12.12 5.34
CA ASP A 157 6.24 11.37 6.41
C ASP A 157 7.75 11.68 6.42
N ALA A 158 8.39 11.84 5.25
CA ALA A 158 9.80 12.20 5.14
C ALA A 158 10.09 13.62 5.66
N LEU A 159 9.21 14.57 5.35
CA LEU A 159 9.29 15.94 5.93
C LEU A 159 9.08 15.91 7.44
N ASP A 160 8.16 15.10 7.93
CA ASP A 160 7.87 14.98 9.37
C ASP A 160 9.02 14.34 10.15
N LYS A 161 9.83 13.52 9.50
CA LYS A 161 11.07 12.97 10.10
C LYS A 161 12.21 13.98 10.15
N ASP A 162 12.25 14.95 9.23
CA ASP A 162 13.23 16.03 9.20
C ASP A 162 12.60 17.38 9.59
N GLN A 163 12.20 17.47 10.87
CA GLN A 163 11.56 18.69 11.41
C GLN A 163 12.42 19.95 11.26
N GLY A 164 13.76 19.80 11.29
CA GLY A 164 14.68 20.91 11.09
C GLY A 164 14.51 21.52 9.70
N PHE A 165 14.49 20.68 8.67
CA PHE A 165 14.25 21.10 7.30
C PHE A 165 12.81 21.61 7.12
N LYS A 166 11.81 20.85 7.54
CA LYS A 166 10.39 21.22 7.41
C LYS A 166 10.12 22.62 8.00
N ASN A 167 10.59 22.89 9.22
CA ASN A 167 10.39 24.17 9.89
C ASN A 167 11.23 25.31 9.29
N SER A 168 12.23 25.01 8.49
CA SER A 168 13.02 26.03 7.78
C SER A 168 12.35 26.53 6.49
N LEU A 169 11.36 25.80 5.98
CA LEU A 169 10.60 26.17 4.79
C LEU A 169 9.65 27.33 5.10
N GLN A 170 9.34 28.15 4.10
CA GLN A 170 8.29 29.15 4.20
C GLN A 170 6.90 28.48 4.24
N ASP A 171 6.69 27.47 3.38
CA ASP A 171 5.42 26.73 3.29
C ASP A 171 5.62 25.37 2.61
N VAL A 172 4.73 24.43 2.90
CA VAL A 172 4.61 23.13 2.22
C VAL A 172 3.22 23.03 1.63
N LYS A 173 3.10 23.21 0.31
CA LYS A 173 1.83 23.05 -0.40
C LYS A 173 1.51 21.59 -0.63
N LEU A 174 0.33 21.17 -0.21
CA LEU A 174 -0.20 19.82 -0.40
C LEU A 174 -1.10 19.80 -1.64
N TYR A 175 -0.90 18.78 -2.49
CA TYR A 175 -1.61 18.57 -3.74
C TYR A 175 -2.30 17.20 -3.72
N GLY A 176 -3.39 17.04 -4.47
CA GLY A 176 -4.07 15.76 -4.61
C GLY A 176 -3.19 14.69 -5.29
N ASP A 177 -2.29 15.12 -6.19
CA ASP A 177 -1.33 14.26 -6.89
C ASP A 177 0.01 14.97 -7.14
N PHE A 178 1.07 14.19 -7.43
CA PHE A 178 2.41 14.74 -7.69
C PHE A 178 2.53 15.47 -9.03
N VAL A 179 1.72 15.10 -10.03
CA VAL A 179 1.76 15.77 -11.34
C VAL A 179 1.32 17.22 -11.19
N ALA A 180 0.27 17.48 -10.40
CA ALA A 180 -0.18 18.83 -10.08
C ALA A 180 0.92 19.64 -9.36
N ALA A 181 1.62 19.02 -8.38
CA ALA A 181 2.74 19.66 -7.70
C ALA A 181 3.90 20.01 -8.67
N LEU A 182 4.23 19.08 -9.58
CA LEU A 182 5.29 19.29 -10.59
C LEU A 182 4.89 20.34 -11.65
N MET A 183 3.61 20.44 -12.00
CA MET A 183 3.11 21.51 -12.87
C MET A 183 3.23 22.88 -12.20
N ASP A 184 2.94 22.99 -10.91
CA ASP A 184 3.11 24.25 -10.17
C ASP A 184 4.59 24.63 -10.01
N LEU A 185 5.49 23.65 -9.88
CA LEU A 185 6.93 23.87 -9.94
C LEU A 185 7.36 24.39 -11.33
N GLU A 186 6.83 23.83 -12.41
CA GLU A 186 7.18 24.23 -13.80
C GLU A 186 6.88 25.72 -14.04
N VAL A 187 5.75 26.21 -13.51
CA VAL A 187 5.34 27.60 -13.67
C VAL A 187 5.83 28.53 -12.54
N GLY A 188 6.64 28.00 -11.61
CA GLY A 188 7.28 28.81 -10.55
C GLY A 188 6.37 29.20 -9.38
N ARG A 189 5.25 28.49 -9.15
CA ARG A 189 4.39 28.69 -7.98
C ARG A 189 4.92 28.01 -6.72
N THR A 190 5.86 27.09 -6.90
CA THR A 190 6.69 26.50 -5.86
C THR A 190 8.15 26.55 -6.27
N ASP A 191 9.07 26.48 -5.31
CA ASP A 191 10.52 26.53 -5.54
C ASP A 191 11.11 25.13 -5.70
N GLY A 192 10.43 24.11 -5.14
CA GLY A 192 10.80 22.71 -5.23
C GLY A 192 9.61 21.78 -5.04
N VAL A 193 9.79 20.51 -5.37
CA VAL A 193 8.82 19.43 -5.10
C VAL A 193 9.57 18.26 -4.46
N LEU A 194 9.06 17.77 -3.34
CA LEU A 194 9.46 16.50 -2.76
C LEU A 194 8.56 15.40 -3.32
N VAL A 195 9.16 14.38 -3.92
CA VAL A 195 8.44 13.39 -4.73
C VAL A 195 9.14 12.04 -4.75
N ASP A 196 8.38 10.98 -4.98
CA ASP A 196 8.91 9.65 -5.29
C ASP A 196 9.84 9.69 -6.50
N SER A 197 11.02 9.08 -6.37
CA SER A 197 12.05 9.09 -7.40
C SER A 197 11.56 8.52 -8.73
N VAL A 198 10.68 7.51 -8.68
CA VAL A 198 10.09 6.89 -9.88
C VAL A 198 9.21 7.89 -10.66
N VAL A 199 8.40 8.67 -9.96
CA VAL A 199 7.51 9.69 -10.55
C VAL A 199 8.32 10.88 -11.06
N GLY A 200 9.19 11.42 -10.21
CA GLY A 200 9.97 12.59 -10.54
C GLY A 200 10.86 12.36 -11.77
N ARG A 201 11.59 11.23 -11.81
CA ARG A 201 12.43 10.88 -12.96
C ARG A 201 11.62 10.64 -14.22
N TYR A 202 10.49 9.95 -14.14
CA TYR A 202 9.59 9.77 -15.28
C TYR A 202 9.09 11.12 -15.82
N TYR A 203 8.65 12.03 -14.96
CA TYR A 203 8.17 13.35 -15.36
C TYR A 203 9.29 14.14 -16.06
N MET A 204 10.53 14.06 -15.56
CA MET A 204 11.70 14.69 -16.19
C MET A 204 11.97 14.16 -17.62
N THR A 205 11.71 12.88 -17.90
CA THR A 205 11.84 12.36 -19.29
C THR A 205 10.79 12.93 -20.24
N LYS A 206 9.66 13.41 -19.72
CA LYS A 206 8.60 14.07 -20.50
C LYS A 206 8.81 15.58 -20.65
N LYS A 207 9.63 16.15 -19.78
CA LYS A 207 9.91 17.59 -19.69
C LYS A 207 11.43 17.83 -19.68
N GLU A 208 12.10 17.36 -20.74
CA GLU A 208 13.55 17.44 -20.84
C GLU A 208 14.09 18.86 -20.64
N GLY A 209 15.12 18.97 -19.83
CA GLY A 209 15.80 20.24 -19.54
C GLY A 209 15.02 21.22 -18.64
N LYS A 210 13.82 20.87 -18.17
CA LYS A 210 13.02 21.76 -17.33
C LYS A 210 13.33 21.64 -15.84
N PHE A 211 13.80 20.47 -15.41
CA PHE A 211 13.99 20.15 -14.00
C PHE A 211 15.34 19.50 -13.75
N ARG A 212 15.77 19.53 -12.51
CA ARG A 212 16.90 18.76 -12.00
C ARG A 212 16.61 18.25 -10.58
N VAL A 213 17.23 17.14 -10.25
CA VAL A 213 17.19 16.56 -8.91
C VAL A 213 18.30 17.19 -8.07
N LEU A 214 17.98 17.60 -6.85
CA LEU A 214 19.01 17.99 -5.87
C LEU A 214 19.78 16.76 -5.40
N ALA A 215 21.05 16.95 -5.02
CA ALA A 215 21.86 15.86 -4.48
C ALA A 215 21.30 15.34 -3.14
N GLY A 216 21.41 14.03 -2.95
CA GLY A 216 20.89 13.33 -1.78
C GLY A 216 19.43 12.91 -1.91
N SER A 217 18.95 12.13 -0.95
CA SER A 217 17.55 11.73 -0.81
C SER A 217 17.02 12.16 0.56
N MET A 218 15.70 12.27 0.66
CA MET A 218 14.99 12.50 1.93
C MET A 218 14.57 11.17 2.60
N GLY A 219 15.07 10.04 2.09
CA GLY A 219 14.86 8.70 2.62
C GLY A 219 14.72 7.66 1.52
N ASP A 220 15.34 6.50 1.75
CA ASP A 220 15.16 5.33 0.90
C ASP A 220 13.92 4.56 1.34
N GLU A 221 13.19 4.00 0.40
CA GLU A 221 11.89 3.39 0.59
C GLU A 221 11.75 2.10 -0.21
N GLU A 222 10.76 1.30 0.18
CA GLU A 222 10.33 0.13 -0.57
C GLU A 222 8.83 0.17 -0.80
N PHE A 223 8.40 -0.23 -2.00
CA PHE A 223 6.99 -0.37 -2.33
C PHE A 223 6.48 -1.77 -2.04
N GLY A 224 5.25 -1.83 -1.52
CA GLY A 224 4.48 -3.04 -1.32
C GLY A 224 3.00 -2.81 -1.63
N VAL A 225 2.24 -3.89 -1.66
CA VAL A 225 0.78 -3.83 -1.84
C VAL A 225 0.12 -3.83 -0.47
N GLY A 226 -0.74 -2.83 -0.21
CA GLY A 226 -1.50 -2.73 1.03
C GLY A 226 -2.79 -3.54 1.00
N MET A 227 -3.10 -4.24 2.09
CA MET A 227 -4.31 -5.05 2.27
C MET A 227 -4.82 -4.88 3.70
N ARG A 228 -6.05 -5.30 3.99
CA ARG A 228 -6.54 -5.32 5.38
C ARG A 228 -5.73 -6.31 6.22
N GLN A 229 -5.57 -6.02 7.50
CA GLN A 229 -4.75 -6.86 8.41
C GLN A 229 -5.30 -8.28 8.58
N ASP A 230 -6.61 -8.45 8.43
CA ASP A 230 -7.31 -9.74 8.54
C ASP A 230 -7.38 -10.53 7.22
N ASP A 231 -7.01 -9.95 6.09
CA ASP A 231 -7.02 -10.61 4.77
C ASP A 231 -5.80 -11.52 4.54
N THR A 232 -5.47 -12.36 5.51
CA THR A 232 -4.24 -13.19 5.51
C THR A 232 -4.14 -14.14 4.31
N VAL A 233 -5.27 -14.67 3.83
CA VAL A 233 -5.32 -15.55 2.64
C VAL A 233 -4.89 -14.77 1.39
N LEU A 234 -5.39 -13.55 1.25
CA LEU A 234 -5.06 -12.68 0.12
C LEU A 234 -3.59 -12.27 0.13
N VAL A 235 -3.08 -11.86 1.31
CA VAL A 235 -1.65 -11.51 1.51
C VAL A 235 -0.74 -12.69 1.14
N ASN A 236 -1.04 -13.89 1.64
CA ASN A 236 -0.23 -15.07 1.40
C ASN A 236 -0.25 -15.49 -0.08
N LYS A 237 -1.43 -15.45 -0.71
CA LYS A 237 -1.58 -15.78 -2.13
C LYS A 237 -0.84 -14.79 -3.01
N LEU A 238 -0.98 -13.48 -2.74
CA LEU A 238 -0.26 -12.45 -3.49
C LEU A 238 1.27 -12.62 -3.34
N ASN A 239 1.76 -12.84 -2.11
CA ASN A 239 3.19 -13.05 -1.88
C ASN A 239 3.74 -14.25 -2.64
N SER A 240 3.00 -15.38 -2.69
CA SER A 240 3.39 -16.54 -3.49
C SER A 240 3.50 -16.18 -4.97
N VAL A 241 2.53 -15.45 -5.50
CA VAL A 241 2.51 -15.05 -6.93
C VAL A 241 3.62 -14.03 -7.23
N LEU A 242 3.84 -13.02 -6.37
CA LEU A 242 4.95 -12.08 -6.56
C LEU A 242 6.31 -12.78 -6.52
N LYS A 243 6.48 -13.78 -5.65
CA LYS A 243 7.68 -14.61 -5.60
C LYS A 243 7.89 -15.39 -6.92
N GLU A 244 6.84 -16.01 -7.45
CA GLU A 244 6.88 -16.68 -8.75
C GLU A 244 7.26 -15.72 -9.88
N MET A 245 6.63 -14.53 -9.94
CA MET A 245 6.90 -13.49 -10.94
C MET A 245 8.31 -12.90 -10.83
N SER A 246 8.85 -12.84 -9.62
CA SER A 246 10.24 -12.47 -9.38
C SER A 246 11.21 -13.54 -9.90
N ALA A 247 10.93 -14.81 -9.59
CA ALA A 247 11.79 -15.93 -9.94
C ALA A 247 11.85 -16.23 -11.46
N ASP A 248 10.72 -16.06 -12.18
CA ASP A 248 10.64 -16.34 -13.61
C ASP A 248 11.00 -15.12 -14.50
N GLY A 249 11.40 -13.99 -13.89
CA GLY A 249 11.84 -12.78 -14.58
C GLY A 249 10.71 -11.90 -15.11
N THR A 250 9.45 -12.21 -14.81
CA THR A 250 8.30 -11.39 -15.23
C THR A 250 8.40 -9.96 -14.66
N MET A 251 8.74 -9.82 -13.37
CA MET A 251 8.88 -8.50 -12.73
C MET A 251 9.98 -7.68 -13.38
N LYS A 252 11.16 -8.30 -13.63
CA LYS A 252 12.26 -7.67 -14.36
C LYS A 252 11.83 -7.17 -15.73
N LYS A 253 11.16 -8.01 -16.52
CA LYS A 253 10.68 -7.64 -17.86
C LYS A 253 9.72 -6.45 -17.82
N LEU A 254 8.82 -6.40 -16.84
CA LEU A 254 7.91 -5.26 -16.65
C LEU A 254 8.67 -4.01 -16.22
N SER A 255 9.67 -4.15 -15.34
CA SER A 255 10.53 -3.04 -14.94
C SER A 255 11.31 -2.45 -16.13
N GLU A 256 11.93 -3.29 -16.92
CA GLU A 256 12.64 -2.87 -18.14
C GLU A 256 11.73 -2.18 -19.18
N LYS A 257 10.47 -2.65 -19.30
CA LYS A 257 9.46 -2.00 -20.14
C LYS A 257 9.22 -0.54 -19.73
N TRP A 258 9.02 -0.30 -18.43
CA TRP A 258 8.59 1.00 -17.92
C TRP A 258 9.74 1.94 -17.53
N PHE A 259 10.84 1.39 -17.00
CA PHE A 259 11.96 2.17 -16.45
C PHE A 259 13.26 2.05 -17.28
N LYS A 260 13.28 1.20 -18.32
CA LYS A 260 14.47 0.89 -19.14
C LYS A 260 15.59 0.19 -18.35
N THR A 261 15.34 -0.18 -17.13
CA THR A 261 16.26 -0.90 -16.24
C THR A 261 15.45 -1.71 -15.23
N ASP A 262 16.08 -2.70 -14.61
CA ASP A 262 15.45 -3.44 -13.52
C ASP A 262 15.68 -2.73 -12.18
N ILE A 263 14.60 -2.20 -11.59
CA ILE A 263 14.58 -1.57 -10.26
C ILE A 263 13.74 -2.38 -9.26
N THR A 264 13.34 -3.61 -9.64
CA THR A 264 12.63 -4.50 -8.73
C THR A 264 13.56 -5.11 -7.69
N ILE A 265 12.99 -5.62 -6.61
CA ILE A 265 13.70 -6.39 -5.59
C ILE A 265 13.26 -7.85 -5.66
N PRO A 266 14.18 -8.80 -5.45
CA PRO A 266 13.81 -10.22 -5.35
C PRO A 266 12.80 -10.44 -4.22
N VAL A 267 11.64 -11.00 -4.54
CA VAL A 267 10.61 -11.34 -3.54
C VAL A 267 10.93 -12.70 -2.93
N GLN A 268 11.20 -12.72 -1.62
CA GLN A 268 11.60 -13.91 -0.85
C GLN A 268 10.43 -14.58 -0.12
#